data_9af09bb25763bb943dbb84e7d94251b4
#
_entry.id   9af09bb25763bb943dbb84e7d94251b4
#
_cell.length_a   1.000
_cell.length_b   1.000
_cell.length_c   1.000
_cell.angle_alpha   90.00
_cell.angle_beta   90.00
_cell.angle_gamma   90.00
#
_symmetry.space_group_name_H-M   'P 1'
#
loop_
_entity.id
_entity.type
_entity.pdbx_description
1 polymer ?
#
loop_
_entity_poly.entity_id
_entity_poly.type
_entity_poly.pdbx_seq_one_letter_code
_entity_poly.pdbx_strand_id
1 'polypeptide(L)'
;LENSKKNNKNLFVACTQEQQTFEKLAEDNNFDVPKTFNIREYAGWSKESKKSIPKIAALINSATKKIKLTPSLTLESSGRCFVYVDYKKGNNSLEIAADFCLKLSAHLGVTLMISNCDDDIFLDAKNYKITKGSIKKAQGYFTQFKLEINDFSEALPSSKSNLGFGDFFKEVDTECDLIIDLSENTPMFTGDHKRDGYFRTSSNSPTDLFNIFTKVIDMIGQFEKPIYVNFDENLCAHSKNNKIGCTKCLDVCPAGAIQSLGDIVSVDPGICGGCGFCGSVCPSGAIQTDYPSLDIILNSLSEISADFLKAGGKNPVLILSDGNYGNEMIDLISRHGNGLPANVIPYEMHSVGRVGHDLLVSAIALGFKKIFILLNPKNSEEYSFLPKQVELANTLLSGVAKNNSNSIFIIDDNDPEKVELLIYETEGYTKIKSAPFIALGAPRGILRAGIQGLSKSNNNKNSLIKLPEGSPYGKV
;
A
#
# COMPACT_ATOMS: atom_id res chain seq x y z
N LEU A 1 30.42 4.02 11.16
CA LEU A 1 29.78 5.25 11.57
C LEU A 1 30.82 6.37 11.76
N GLU A 2 31.77 6.25 12.70
CA GLU A 2 32.77 7.29 12.96
C GLU A 2 33.61 7.71 11.73
N ASN A 3 34.01 6.75 10.91
CA ASN A 3 34.75 7.02 9.68
C ASN A 3 33.87 7.71 8.61
N SER A 4 32.59 7.46 8.61
CA SER A 4 31.61 8.11 7.72
C SER A 4 31.46 9.58 8.07
N LYS A 5 31.34 9.91 9.37
CA LYS A 5 31.23 11.31 9.86
C LYS A 5 32.48 12.12 9.51
N LYS A 6 33.68 11.53 9.70
CA LYS A 6 34.96 12.21 9.37
C LYS A 6 35.08 12.54 7.88
N ASN A 7 34.43 11.75 7.00
CA ASN A 7 34.53 11.89 5.55
C ASN A 7 33.32 12.53 4.90
N ASN A 8 32.30 12.94 5.67
CA ASN A 8 31.02 13.50 5.19
C ASN A 8 30.34 12.62 4.11
N LYS A 9 30.41 11.28 4.28
CA LYS A 9 29.90 10.30 3.34
C LYS A 9 28.66 9.60 3.90
N ASN A 10 27.64 9.44 3.08
CA ASN A 10 26.50 8.60 3.40
C ASN A 10 26.96 7.15 3.62
N LEU A 11 26.48 6.53 4.68
CA LEU A 11 26.76 5.12 4.98
C LEU A 11 25.59 4.27 4.49
N PHE A 12 25.94 3.17 3.79
CA PHE A 12 25.00 2.15 3.34
C PHE A 12 25.37 0.83 3.97
N VAL A 13 24.39 0.10 4.49
CA VAL A 13 24.58 -1.19 5.16
C VAL A 13 23.79 -2.28 4.44
N ALA A 14 24.46 -3.28 3.94
CA ALA A 14 23.86 -4.43 3.26
C ALA A 14 23.34 -5.47 4.29
N CYS A 15 22.51 -5.03 5.22
CA CYS A 15 21.89 -5.85 6.26
C CYS A 15 20.60 -5.21 6.74
N THR A 16 19.48 -5.84 6.46
CA THR A 16 18.16 -5.40 6.93
C THR A 16 17.79 -6.03 8.27
N GLN A 17 18.35 -7.20 8.60
CA GLN A 17 18.06 -7.90 9.85
C GLN A 17 18.46 -7.08 11.08
N GLU A 18 19.61 -6.40 11.04
CA GLU A 18 20.14 -5.60 12.14
C GLU A 18 19.84 -4.08 11.98
N GLN A 19 18.86 -3.74 11.18
CA GLN A 19 18.52 -2.32 10.91
C GLN A 19 18.31 -1.54 12.19
N GLN A 20 17.48 -2.03 13.12
CA GLN A 20 17.20 -1.38 14.40
C GLN A 20 18.46 -1.16 15.24
N THR A 21 19.39 -2.12 15.22
CA THR A 21 20.69 -1.98 15.91
C THR A 21 21.50 -0.84 15.33
N PHE A 22 21.54 -0.69 13.99
CA PHE A 22 22.24 0.40 13.32
C PHE A 22 21.57 1.75 13.54
N GLU A 23 20.23 1.80 13.54
CA GLU A 23 19.47 3.01 13.84
C GLU A 23 19.77 3.50 15.28
N LYS A 24 19.60 2.63 16.26
CA LYS A 24 19.90 2.95 17.65
C LYS A 24 21.34 3.40 17.87
N LEU A 25 22.31 2.69 17.28
CA LEU A 25 23.73 3.10 17.36
C LEU A 25 23.99 4.47 16.72
N ALA A 26 23.27 4.81 15.67
CA ALA A 26 23.37 6.11 15.03
C ALA A 26 22.77 7.21 15.91
N GLU A 27 21.60 7.00 16.49
CA GLU A 27 20.93 7.92 17.41
C GLU A 27 21.77 8.16 18.68
N ASP A 28 22.21 7.08 19.36
CA ASP A 28 23.03 7.15 20.57
C ASP A 28 24.34 7.95 20.39
N ASN A 29 24.85 8.01 19.16
CA ASN A 29 26.10 8.70 18.83
C ASN A 29 25.92 9.98 18.00
N ASN A 30 24.69 10.45 17.77
CA ASN A 30 24.37 11.60 16.93
C ASN A 30 24.97 11.51 15.52
N PHE A 31 24.81 10.35 14.88
CA PHE A 31 25.15 10.11 13.47
C PHE A 31 23.88 10.09 12.62
N ASP A 32 24.05 10.36 11.32
CA ASP A 32 22.98 10.10 10.36
C ASP A 32 22.67 8.59 10.31
N VAL A 33 21.38 8.25 10.35
CA VAL A 33 20.94 6.86 10.25
C VAL A 33 21.38 6.27 8.91
N PRO A 34 22.11 5.15 8.90
CA PRO A 34 22.55 4.54 7.64
C PRO A 34 21.35 3.93 6.89
N LYS A 35 21.38 4.03 5.56
CA LYS A 35 20.43 3.30 4.74
C LYS A 35 20.79 1.81 4.71
N THR A 36 19.82 0.97 5.05
CA THR A 36 19.95 -0.49 4.96
C THR A 36 19.32 -1.00 3.67
N PHE A 37 19.80 -2.10 3.15
CA PHE A 37 19.25 -2.80 1.99
C PHE A 37 19.54 -4.29 2.03
N ASN A 38 18.67 -5.08 1.40
CA ASN A 38 18.72 -6.52 1.44
C ASN A 38 19.57 -7.08 0.30
N ILE A 39 20.66 -7.78 0.64
CA ILE A 39 21.45 -8.56 -0.32
C ILE A 39 21.35 -10.06 -0.02
N ARG A 40 21.24 -10.41 1.24
CA ARG A 40 21.33 -11.80 1.68
C ARG A 40 20.17 -12.63 1.14
N GLU A 41 18.96 -12.22 1.41
CA GLU A 41 17.74 -12.91 0.97
C GLU A 41 17.48 -12.67 -0.53
N TYR A 42 17.77 -11.48 -1.03
CA TYR A 42 17.54 -11.14 -2.43
C TYR A 42 18.52 -11.79 -3.40
N ALA A 43 19.73 -12.12 -2.96
CA ALA A 43 20.78 -12.63 -3.84
C ALA A 43 21.69 -13.70 -3.22
N GLY A 44 22.08 -13.55 -1.94
CA GLY A 44 23.09 -14.38 -1.29
C GLY A 44 22.60 -15.79 -0.94
N TRP A 45 21.43 -15.89 -0.36
CA TRP A 45 20.81 -17.14 0.02
C TRP A 45 20.01 -17.74 -1.15
N SER A 46 20.76 -18.29 -2.11
CA SER A 46 20.20 -18.94 -3.29
C SER A 46 21.10 -20.09 -3.70
N LYS A 47 20.51 -21.17 -4.23
CA LYS A 47 21.29 -22.26 -4.87
C LYS A 47 22.15 -21.77 -6.04
N GLU A 48 21.81 -20.61 -6.60
CA GLU A 48 22.53 -19.95 -7.68
C GLU A 48 23.42 -18.79 -7.21
N SER A 49 23.71 -18.67 -5.91
CA SER A 49 24.47 -17.55 -5.30
C SER A 49 25.78 -17.22 -6.03
N LYS A 50 26.52 -18.24 -6.51
CA LYS A 50 27.74 -18.04 -7.27
C LYS A 50 27.57 -17.28 -8.59
N LYS A 51 26.35 -17.28 -9.15
CA LYS A 51 25.99 -16.57 -10.38
C LYS A 51 25.33 -15.22 -10.09
N SER A 52 25.08 -14.88 -8.82
CA SER A 52 24.30 -13.70 -8.40
C SER A 52 25.11 -12.39 -8.37
N ILE A 53 26.40 -12.40 -8.71
CA ILE A 53 27.23 -11.18 -8.74
C ILE A 53 26.58 -10.04 -9.53
N PRO A 54 26.04 -10.26 -10.76
CA PRO A 54 25.37 -9.20 -11.50
C PRO A 54 24.16 -8.62 -10.78
N LYS A 55 23.37 -9.48 -10.10
CA LYS A 55 22.22 -9.05 -9.30
C LYS A 55 22.68 -8.23 -8.08
N ILE A 56 23.69 -8.66 -7.37
CA ILE A 56 24.26 -7.93 -6.22
C ILE A 56 24.74 -6.54 -6.67
N ALA A 57 25.45 -6.45 -7.78
CA ALA A 57 25.92 -5.15 -8.32
C ALA A 57 24.77 -4.20 -8.62
N ALA A 58 23.70 -4.69 -9.24
CA ALA A 58 22.50 -3.90 -9.55
C ALA A 58 21.77 -3.44 -8.27
N LEU A 59 21.64 -4.32 -7.26
CA LEU A 59 21.00 -3.98 -5.98
C LEU A 59 21.80 -2.92 -5.20
N ILE A 60 23.13 -3.04 -5.14
CA ILE A 60 24.00 -2.06 -4.48
C ILE A 60 23.83 -0.68 -5.13
N ASN A 61 23.92 -0.62 -6.46
CA ASN A 61 23.79 0.65 -7.18
C ASN A 61 22.41 1.28 -6.96
N SER A 62 21.34 0.48 -7.00
CA SER A 62 19.98 0.97 -6.74
C SER A 62 19.85 1.54 -5.32
N ALA A 63 20.37 0.85 -4.30
CA ALA A 63 20.29 1.28 -2.91
C ALA A 63 21.02 2.60 -2.62
N THR A 64 22.08 2.91 -3.35
CA THR A 64 22.90 4.11 -3.13
C THR A 64 22.30 5.39 -3.69
N LYS A 65 21.17 5.31 -4.38
CA LYS A 65 20.54 6.47 -5.03
C LYS A 65 19.71 7.33 -4.08
N LYS A 66 19.70 8.64 -4.38
CA LYS A 66 18.84 9.58 -3.66
C LYS A 66 17.40 9.42 -4.15
N ILE A 67 16.50 9.19 -3.21
CA ILE A 67 15.06 9.21 -3.47
C ILE A 67 14.57 10.65 -3.34
N LYS A 68 13.75 11.09 -4.27
CA LYS A 68 13.07 12.39 -4.18
C LYS A 68 12.09 12.35 -3.01
N LEU A 69 12.11 13.36 -2.16
CA LEU A 69 11.14 13.49 -1.08
C LEU A 69 9.76 13.81 -1.66
N THR A 70 8.76 13.08 -1.21
CA THR A 70 7.35 13.35 -1.50
C THR A 70 6.82 14.40 -0.52
N PRO A 71 5.98 15.35 -0.96
CA PRO A 71 5.30 16.26 -0.05
C PRO A 71 4.49 15.50 1.00
N SER A 72 4.38 16.05 2.20
CA SER A 72 3.64 15.45 3.31
C SER A 72 2.55 16.38 3.83
N LEU A 73 1.56 15.79 4.49
CA LEU A 73 0.52 16.43 5.27
C LEU A 73 0.84 16.20 6.74
N THR A 74 0.98 17.28 7.52
CA THR A 74 1.16 17.19 8.96
C THR A 74 -0.18 16.92 9.64
N LEU A 75 -0.28 15.84 10.40
CA LEU A 75 -1.43 15.44 11.20
C LEU A 75 -1.06 15.60 12.68
N GLU A 76 -1.96 16.18 13.48
CA GLU A 76 -1.75 16.37 14.92
C GLU A 76 -2.80 15.60 15.71
N SER A 77 -2.37 14.65 16.53
CA SER A 77 -3.21 13.81 17.38
C SER A 77 -3.06 14.21 18.83
N SER A 78 -4.17 14.53 19.46
CA SER A 78 -4.26 14.76 20.93
C SER A 78 -4.53 13.48 21.71
N GLY A 79 -4.73 12.34 21.02
CA GLY A 79 -5.02 11.07 21.64
C GLY A 79 -6.49 10.85 22.03
N ARG A 80 -7.44 11.57 21.42
CA ARG A 80 -8.89 11.34 21.63
C ARG A 80 -9.27 10.03 20.96
N CYS A 81 -9.47 8.98 21.75
CA CYS A 81 -9.75 7.64 21.29
C CYS A 81 -11.20 7.26 21.54
N PHE A 82 -11.92 6.88 20.49
CA PHE A 82 -13.29 6.44 20.52
C PHE A 82 -13.35 4.92 20.35
N VAL A 83 -13.82 4.21 21.39
CA VAL A 83 -13.99 2.75 21.37
C VAL A 83 -15.46 2.42 21.23
N TYR A 84 -15.82 1.63 20.23
CA TYR A 84 -17.20 1.25 19.93
C TYR A 84 -17.41 -0.24 20.14
N VAL A 85 -18.41 -0.61 20.92
CA VAL A 85 -18.79 -2.00 21.21
C VAL A 85 -20.28 -2.21 21.07
N ASP A 86 -20.67 -3.35 20.52
CA ASP A 86 -22.07 -3.76 20.42
C ASP A 86 -22.42 -4.68 21.60
N TYR A 87 -23.34 -4.23 22.46
CA TYR A 87 -23.76 -5.01 23.61
C TYR A 87 -24.73 -6.12 23.22
N LYS A 88 -24.35 -7.36 23.54
CA LYS A 88 -25.25 -8.53 23.42
C LYS A 88 -25.34 -9.20 24.77
N LYS A 89 -26.54 -9.34 25.31
CA LYS A 89 -26.77 -9.98 26.59
C LYS A 89 -26.20 -11.42 26.61
N GLY A 90 -25.35 -11.71 27.61
CA GLY A 90 -24.71 -13.01 27.75
C GLY A 90 -23.37 -13.15 27.02
N ASN A 91 -22.85 -12.08 26.43
CA ASN A 91 -21.52 -12.02 25.84
C ASN A 91 -20.59 -11.15 26.71
N ASN A 92 -19.34 -11.58 26.91
CA ASN A 92 -18.33 -10.84 27.69
C ASN A 92 -17.70 -9.68 26.89
N SER A 93 -18.20 -9.36 25.72
CA SER A 93 -17.63 -8.33 24.84
C SER A 93 -17.51 -6.96 25.52
N LEU A 94 -18.50 -6.60 26.33
CA LEU A 94 -18.52 -5.34 27.05
C LEU A 94 -17.48 -5.29 28.17
N GLU A 95 -17.34 -6.38 28.93
CA GLU A 95 -16.36 -6.48 30.03
C GLU A 95 -14.93 -6.41 29.47
N ILE A 96 -14.67 -7.10 28.36
CA ILE A 96 -13.39 -7.07 27.67
C ILE A 96 -13.10 -5.66 27.12
N ALA A 97 -14.09 -5.01 26.49
CA ALA A 97 -13.96 -3.64 26.00
C ALA A 97 -13.69 -2.65 27.14
N ALA A 98 -14.36 -2.82 28.30
CA ALA A 98 -14.16 -1.99 29.48
C ALA A 98 -12.75 -2.13 30.07
N ASP A 99 -12.25 -3.37 30.20
CA ASP A 99 -10.86 -3.64 30.65
C ASP A 99 -9.83 -3.07 29.66
N PHE A 100 -10.10 -3.19 28.38
CA PHE A 100 -9.27 -2.59 27.33
C PHE A 100 -9.26 -1.07 27.41
N CYS A 101 -10.42 -0.43 27.57
CA CYS A 101 -10.53 1.02 27.76
C CYS A 101 -9.81 1.49 29.02
N LEU A 102 -9.88 0.72 30.10
CA LEU A 102 -9.17 1.05 31.34
C LEU A 102 -7.65 1.08 31.12
N LYS A 103 -7.11 0.12 30.38
CA LYS A 103 -5.68 0.07 30.04
C LYS A 103 -5.28 1.23 29.13
N LEU A 104 -6.09 1.52 28.10
CA LEU A 104 -5.86 2.63 27.18
C LEU A 104 -5.92 3.99 27.88
N SER A 105 -6.79 4.17 28.88
CA SER A 105 -7.01 5.43 29.57
C SER A 105 -5.78 5.93 30.34
N ALA A 106 -4.78 5.07 30.57
CA ALA A 106 -3.49 5.47 31.11
C ALA A 106 -2.65 6.30 30.10
N HIS A 107 -2.98 6.24 28.82
CA HIS A 107 -2.22 6.86 27.73
C HIS A 107 -3.06 7.82 26.90
N LEU A 108 -4.35 7.56 26.71
CA LEU A 108 -5.25 8.22 25.76
C LEU A 108 -6.49 8.79 26.46
N GLY A 109 -7.11 9.79 25.85
CA GLY A 109 -8.43 10.30 26.23
C GLY A 109 -9.55 9.39 25.69
N VAL A 110 -9.94 8.35 26.43
CA VAL A 110 -10.83 7.28 25.97
C VAL A 110 -12.29 7.61 26.20
N THR A 111 -13.13 7.38 25.17
CA THR A 111 -14.58 7.34 25.27
C THR A 111 -15.08 5.97 24.78
N LEU A 112 -15.72 5.21 25.66
CA LEU A 112 -16.39 3.94 25.33
C LEU A 112 -17.84 4.24 24.94
N MET A 113 -18.24 3.86 23.73
CA MET A 113 -19.63 3.89 23.31
C MET A 113 -20.20 2.48 23.22
N ILE A 114 -21.37 2.29 23.82
CA ILE A 114 -22.08 1.02 23.87
C ILE A 114 -23.34 1.17 23.02
N SER A 115 -23.49 0.33 21.99
CA SER A 115 -24.75 0.21 21.25
C SER A 115 -25.62 -0.91 21.82
N ASN A 116 -26.93 -0.86 21.52
CA ASN A 116 -27.94 -1.84 21.94
C ASN A 116 -27.96 -2.06 23.47
N CYS A 117 -27.70 -1.01 24.23
CA CYS A 117 -27.54 -1.04 25.68
C CYS A 117 -28.91 -1.07 26.36
N ASP A 118 -29.18 -2.14 27.12
CA ASP A 118 -30.26 -2.19 28.12
C ASP A 118 -29.83 -1.42 29.38
N ASP A 119 -30.81 -0.96 30.21
CA ASP A 119 -30.54 -0.08 31.35
C ASP A 119 -29.84 -0.74 32.57
N ASP A 120 -29.58 -2.06 32.52
CA ASP A 120 -29.00 -2.83 33.62
C ASP A 120 -27.54 -3.24 33.36
N ILE A 121 -26.65 -2.27 33.16
CA ILE A 121 -25.21 -2.51 32.96
C ILE A 121 -24.42 -2.19 34.21
N PHE A 122 -23.53 -3.11 34.59
CA PHE A 122 -22.57 -2.97 35.66
C PHE A 122 -21.18 -2.77 35.10
N LEU A 123 -20.64 -1.55 35.15
CA LEU A 123 -19.26 -1.25 34.78
C LEU A 123 -18.64 -0.29 35.80
N ASP A 124 -17.39 -0.53 36.19
CA ASP A 124 -16.61 0.41 37.00
C ASP A 124 -15.76 1.29 36.05
N ALA A 125 -16.28 2.47 35.74
CA ALA A 125 -15.63 3.42 34.82
C ALA A 125 -15.06 4.61 35.58
N LYS A 126 -13.85 4.49 36.08
CA LYS A 126 -13.20 5.60 36.84
C LYS A 126 -12.40 6.54 35.98
N ASN A 127 -11.79 6.06 34.88
CA ASN A 127 -10.74 6.79 34.17
C ASN A 127 -11.08 7.09 32.69
N TYR A 128 -12.27 6.75 32.21
CA TYR A 128 -12.71 7.01 30.84
C TYR A 128 -14.20 7.36 30.79
N LYS A 129 -14.63 8.00 29.72
CA LYS A 129 -16.05 8.32 29.52
C LYS A 129 -16.81 7.11 28.99
N ILE A 130 -18.04 6.91 29.47
CA ILE A 130 -18.97 5.93 28.92
C ILE A 130 -20.19 6.67 28.33
N THR A 131 -20.58 6.26 27.14
CA THR A 131 -21.71 6.78 26.40
C THR A 131 -22.52 5.61 25.82
N LYS A 132 -23.81 5.82 25.62
CA LYS A 132 -24.67 4.92 24.83
C LYS A 132 -25.17 5.59 23.57
N GLY A 133 -25.40 4.81 22.53
CA GLY A 133 -25.91 5.28 21.24
C GLY A 133 -25.56 4.36 20.09
N SER A 134 -25.97 4.71 18.89
CA SER A 134 -25.64 3.99 17.68
C SER A 134 -24.97 4.91 16.65
N ILE A 135 -23.92 4.44 15.99
CA ILE A 135 -23.26 5.23 14.96
C ILE A 135 -24.11 5.20 13.69
N LYS A 136 -24.61 6.36 13.30
CA LYS A 136 -25.35 6.59 12.06
C LYS A 136 -24.40 6.75 10.88
N LYS A 137 -23.31 7.50 11.08
CA LYS A 137 -22.34 7.81 10.03
C LYS A 137 -20.97 8.08 10.63
N ALA A 138 -19.94 7.60 9.97
CA ALA A 138 -18.55 7.91 10.28
C ALA A 138 -17.86 8.48 9.05
N GLN A 139 -17.05 9.53 9.20
CA GLN A 139 -16.32 10.19 8.13
C GLN A 139 -14.95 10.64 8.62
N GLY A 140 -14.07 11.04 7.67
CA GLY A 140 -12.78 11.60 7.99
C GLY A 140 -11.65 10.59 8.05
N TYR A 141 -10.60 10.93 8.73
CA TYR A 141 -9.32 10.21 8.80
C TYR A 141 -8.64 10.43 10.15
N PHE A 142 -7.55 9.75 10.38
CA PHE A 142 -6.74 9.89 11.59
C PHE A 142 -6.55 11.36 11.98
N THR A 143 -6.83 11.71 13.22
CA THR A 143 -6.89 13.04 13.83
C THR A 143 -8.15 13.86 13.52
N GLN A 144 -8.96 13.48 12.55
CA GLN A 144 -10.14 14.25 12.10
C GLN A 144 -11.35 13.35 11.78
N PHE A 145 -11.56 12.29 12.58
CA PHE A 145 -12.81 11.53 12.46
C PHE A 145 -13.99 12.30 13.00
N LYS A 146 -15.11 12.23 12.27
CA LYS A 146 -16.41 12.79 12.63
C LYS A 146 -17.44 11.69 12.68
N LEU A 147 -18.18 11.62 13.78
CA LEU A 147 -19.19 10.60 14.02
C LEU A 147 -20.54 11.29 14.25
N GLU A 148 -21.54 10.91 13.45
CA GLU A 148 -22.96 11.21 13.71
C GLU A 148 -23.55 10.05 14.51
N ILE A 149 -24.08 10.34 15.69
CA ILE A 149 -24.54 9.35 16.66
C ILE A 149 -26.00 9.57 16.93
N ASN A 150 -26.81 8.50 16.82
CA ASN A 150 -28.20 8.48 17.21
C ASN A 150 -28.40 7.98 18.63
N ASP A 151 -29.47 8.44 19.29
CA ASP A 151 -29.92 7.99 20.61
C ASP A 151 -28.81 8.07 21.68
N PHE A 152 -28.13 9.22 21.67
CA PHE A 152 -26.97 9.48 22.51
C PHE A 152 -27.38 9.83 23.96
N SER A 153 -26.65 9.25 24.93
CA SER A 153 -26.63 9.69 26.33
C SER A 153 -25.27 9.41 26.96
N GLU A 154 -24.86 10.25 27.90
CA GLU A 154 -23.64 10.02 28.70
C GLU A 154 -23.96 9.33 30.02
N ALA A 155 -23.09 8.44 30.48
CA ALA A 155 -23.23 7.83 31.78
C ALA A 155 -23.02 8.86 32.90
N LEU A 156 -23.88 8.81 33.92
CA LEU A 156 -23.81 9.72 35.08
C LEU A 156 -22.67 9.30 35.99
N PRO A 157 -21.76 10.22 36.38
CA PRO A 157 -20.65 9.95 37.32
C PRO A 157 -21.14 9.47 38.70
N SER A 158 -22.39 9.78 39.04
CA SER A 158 -23.01 9.39 40.32
C SER A 158 -23.62 7.98 40.32
N SER A 159 -23.47 7.23 39.26
CA SER A 159 -23.98 5.84 39.17
C SER A 159 -23.34 4.95 40.24
N LYS A 160 -24.17 4.23 41.00
CA LYS A 160 -23.69 3.50 42.18
C LYS A 160 -23.61 1.97 42.00
N SER A 161 -24.64 1.37 41.45
CA SER A 161 -24.73 -0.08 41.21
C SER A 161 -24.94 -0.41 39.76
N ASN A 162 -25.78 0.37 39.05
CA ASN A 162 -26.00 0.28 37.61
C ASN A 162 -25.57 1.57 36.98
N LEU A 163 -25.11 1.53 35.75
CA LEU A 163 -24.85 2.75 34.98
C LEU A 163 -26.19 3.49 34.74
N GLY A 164 -26.33 4.65 35.38
CA GLY A 164 -27.39 5.60 35.03
C GLY A 164 -26.92 6.47 33.86
N PHE A 165 -27.82 6.77 32.96
CA PHE A 165 -27.55 7.67 31.83
C PHE A 165 -28.29 9.00 32.02
N GLY A 166 -27.63 10.08 31.62
CA GLY A 166 -28.15 11.45 31.71
C GLY A 166 -29.11 11.80 30.59
N ASP A 167 -29.07 13.06 30.16
CA ASP A 167 -29.94 13.59 29.12
C ASP A 167 -29.85 12.80 27.82
N PHE A 168 -31.01 12.59 27.21
CA PHE A 168 -31.12 11.90 25.93
C PHE A 168 -31.09 12.91 24.79
N PHE A 169 -30.23 12.66 23.81
CA PHE A 169 -30.13 13.42 22.57
C PHE A 169 -30.40 12.51 21.38
N LYS A 170 -31.37 12.90 20.54
CA LYS A 170 -31.74 12.09 19.36
C LYS A 170 -30.61 11.96 18.36
N GLU A 171 -29.80 12.99 18.19
CA GLU A 171 -28.67 13.04 17.26
C GLU A 171 -27.56 13.96 17.80
N VAL A 172 -26.33 13.50 17.78
CA VAL A 172 -25.14 14.24 18.25
C VAL A 172 -23.99 14.02 17.31
N ASP A 173 -23.26 15.09 17.01
CA ASP A 173 -21.99 15.03 16.29
C ASP A 173 -20.81 15.06 17.27
N THR A 174 -19.82 14.22 17.05
CA THR A 174 -18.58 14.21 17.83
C THR A 174 -17.35 14.01 16.94
N GLU A 175 -16.20 14.44 17.45
CA GLU A 175 -14.92 14.30 16.75
C GLU A 175 -13.92 13.55 17.62
N CYS A 176 -13.09 12.71 16.97
CA CYS A 176 -12.01 11.98 17.62
C CYS A 176 -10.79 11.83 16.70
N ASP A 177 -9.66 11.48 17.30
CA ASP A 177 -8.42 11.26 16.57
C ASP A 177 -8.27 9.80 16.12
N LEU A 178 -8.79 8.87 16.94
CA LEU A 178 -8.66 7.42 16.79
C LEU A 178 -10.03 6.75 17.01
N ILE A 179 -10.29 5.70 16.24
CA ILE A 179 -11.48 4.85 16.42
C ILE A 179 -11.03 3.40 16.57
N ILE A 180 -11.52 2.73 17.61
CA ILE A 180 -11.37 1.29 17.81
C ILE A 180 -12.76 0.67 17.77
N ASP A 181 -13.04 -0.09 16.72
CA ASP A 181 -14.31 -0.76 16.48
C ASP A 181 -14.23 -2.21 16.92
N LEU A 182 -14.85 -2.50 18.06
CA LEU A 182 -14.97 -3.84 18.63
C LEU A 182 -16.35 -4.47 18.35
N SER A 183 -17.17 -3.81 17.51
CA SER A 183 -18.45 -4.35 17.09
C SER A 183 -18.27 -5.47 16.06
N GLU A 184 -19.22 -6.38 16.02
CA GLU A 184 -19.29 -7.41 14.95
C GLU A 184 -20.10 -6.94 13.74
N ASN A 185 -20.47 -5.65 13.69
CA ASN A 185 -21.23 -5.03 12.62
C ASN A 185 -20.40 -4.86 11.34
N THR A 186 -21.00 -4.38 10.27
CA THR A 186 -20.26 -3.98 9.07
C THR A 186 -19.26 -2.85 9.40
N PRO A 187 -18.05 -2.85 8.81
CA PRO A 187 -17.08 -1.79 9.05
C PRO A 187 -17.65 -0.40 8.82
N MET A 188 -17.26 0.57 9.64
CA MET A 188 -17.70 1.97 9.48
C MET A 188 -17.17 2.61 8.20
N PHE A 189 -16.06 2.10 7.67
CA PHE A 189 -15.41 2.59 6.47
C PHE A 189 -15.17 1.48 5.46
N THR A 190 -15.31 1.78 4.18
CA THR A 190 -14.83 0.90 3.12
C THR A 190 -13.30 0.85 3.15
N GLY A 191 -12.72 -0.33 2.92
CA GLY A 191 -11.27 -0.51 2.98
C GLY A 191 -10.70 -0.16 4.36
N ASP A 192 -11.34 -0.64 5.41
CA ASP A 192 -11.05 -0.38 6.81
C ASP A 192 -9.55 -0.53 7.16
N HIS A 193 -8.89 -1.57 6.66
CA HIS A 193 -7.47 -1.84 6.84
C HIS A 193 -6.52 -0.80 6.20
N LYS A 194 -7.04 0.13 5.37
CA LYS A 194 -6.29 1.23 4.74
C LYS A 194 -6.60 2.60 5.34
N ARG A 195 -7.43 2.63 6.38
CA ARG A 195 -7.80 3.87 7.06
C ARG A 195 -6.93 4.05 8.30
N ASP A 196 -5.91 4.89 8.22
CA ASP A 196 -5.08 5.22 9.37
C ASP A 196 -5.94 5.71 10.53
N GLY A 197 -5.64 5.25 11.76
CA GLY A 197 -6.35 5.63 12.96
C GLY A 197 -7.69 4.92 13.20
N TYR A 198 -8.15 4.09 12.24
CA TYR A 198 -9.31 3.20 12.42
C TYR A 198 -8.83 1.76 12.59
N PHE A 199 -9.14 1.18 13.71
CA PHE A 199 -8.77 -0.20 14.06
C PHE A 199 -10.02 -1.01 14.30
N ARG A 200 -10.10 -2.19 13.71
CA ARG A 200 -11.23 -3.09 13.88
C ARG A 200 -10.79 -4.49 14.25
N THR A 201 -11.41 -5.03 15.29
CA THR A 201 -11.21 -6.43 15.68
C THR A 201 -12.40 -6.94 16.50
N SER A 202 -12.47 -8.25 16.68
CA SER A 202 -13.40 -8.83 17.65
C SER A 202 -12.86 -8.63 19.07
N SER A 203 -13.75 -8.30 20.00
CA SER A 203 -13.41 -8.26 21.43
C SER A 203 -12.85 -9.59 21.95
N ASN A 204 -13.15 -10.71 21.29
CA ASN A 204 -12.70 -12.06 21.65
C ASN A 204 -11.30 -12.42 21.09
N SER A 205 -10.56 -11.49 20.47
CA SER A 205 -9.20 -11.70 19.98
C SER A 205 -8.15 -10.98 20.84
N PRO A 206 -7.62 -11.61 21.91
CA PRO A 206 -6.64 -10.97 22.78
C PRO A 206 -5.36 -10.53 22.08
N THR A 207 -4.93 -11.29 21.08
CA THR A 207 -3.73 -10.97 20.28
C THR A 207 -3.92 -9.70 19.48
N ASP A 208 -5.09 -9.54 18.83
CA ASP A 208 -5.36 -8.34 18.04
C ASP A 208 -5.57 -7.13 18.95
N LEU A 209 -6.26 -7.29 20.08
CA LEU A 209 -6.38 -6.24 21.08
C LEU A 209 -5.01 -5.77 21.58
N PHE A 210 -4.09 -6.69 21.87
CA PHE A 210 -2.73 -6.33 22.26
C PHE A 210 -1.97 -5.60 21.13
N ASN A 211 -2.09 -6.08 19.91
CA ASN A 211 -1.48 -5.44 18.74
C ASN A 211 -2.04 -4.03 18.48
N ILE A 212 -3.35 -3.84 18.67
CA ILE A 212 -3.98 -2.52 18.57
C ILE A 212 -3.46 -1.63 19.70
N PHE A 213 -3.46 -2.14 20.96
CA PHE A 213 -2.97 -1.39 22.12
C PHE A 213 -1.57 -0.82 21.88
N THR A 214 -0.62 -1.68 21.47
CA THR A 214 0.77 -1.26 21.23
C THR A 214 0.92 -0.23 20.12
N LYS A 215 0.03 -0.23 19.13
CA LYS A 215 0.03 0.75 18.05
C LYS A 215 -0.55 2.09 18.47
N VAL A 216 -1.70 2.09 19.16
CA VAL A 216 -2.46 3.32 19.42
C VAL A 216 -1.85 4.18 20.51
N ILE A 217 -1.13 3.60 21.47
CA ILE A 217 -0.46 4.37 22.54
C ILE A 217 0.64 5.29 22.00
N ASP A 218 1.23 4.94 20.85
CA ASP A 218 2.26 5.75 20.17
C ASP A 218 1.65 6.75 19.17
N MET A 219 0.31 6.80 19.04
CA MET A 219 -0.37 7.66 18.08
C MET A 219 -0.79 9.02 18.67
N ILE A 220 0.08 9.62 19.47
CA ILE A 220 -0.06 10.98 20.04
C ILE A 220 1.08 11.85 19.53
N GLY A 221 0.77 13.09 19.15
CA GLY A 221 1.77 14.05 18.67
C GLY A 221 1.59 14.38 17.20
N GLN A 222 2.69 14.76 16.54
CA GLN A 222 2.71 15.16 15.15
C GLN A 222 3.17 14.02 14.26
N PHE A 223 2.46 13.81 13.15
CA PHE A 223 2.72 12.75 12.17
C PHE A 223 2.78 13.34 10.78
N GLU A 224 3.76 12.91 10.00
CA GLU A 224 3.91 13.30 8.60
C GLU A 224 3.34 12.21 7.69
N LYS A 225 2.22 12.49 7.05
CA LYS A 225 1.58 11.59 6.08
C LYS A 225 1.96 11.99 4.67
N PRO A 226 2.58 11.11 3.87
CA PRO A 226 2.89 11.42 2.48
C PRO A 226 1.64 11.73 1.66
N ILE A 227 1.73 12.71 0.76
CA ILE A 227 0.71 12.97 -0.25
C ILE A 227 0.97 12.02 -1.42
N TYR A 228 0.33 10.87 -1.39
CA TYR A 228 0.60 9.75 -2.30
C TYR A 228 0.20 9.98 -3.75
N VAL A 229 -0.71 10.94 -4.00
CA VAL A 229 -1.37 11.10 -5.30
C VAL A 229 -1.32 12.55 -5.72
N ASN A 230 -0.90 12.77 -6.97
CA ASN A 230 -1.01 14.04 -7.67
C ASN A 230 -2.17 13.97 -8.68
N PHE A 231 -3.00 15.01 -8.74
CA PHE A 231 -4.15 15.10 -9.63
C PHE A 231 -4.11 16.36 -10.49
N ASP A 232 -4.19 16.17 -11.81
CA ASP A 232 -4.31 17.24 -12.81
C ASP A 232 -5.73 17.23 -13.40
N GLU A 233 -6.55 18.17 -12.98
CA GLU A 233 -7.95 18.29 -13.43
C GLU A 233 -8.06 18.53 -14.95
N ASN A 234 -7.08 19.19 -15.57
CA ASN A 234 -7.10 19.49 -17.02
C ASN A 234 -7.00 18.24 -17.88
N LEU A 235 -6.39 17.17 -17.35
CA LEU A 235 -6.25 15.88 -18.02
C LEU A 235 -7.43 14.94 -17.71
N CYS A 236 -8.27 15.27 -16.71
CA CYS A 236 -9.33 14.40 -16.27
C CYS A 236 -10.47 14.32 -17.30
N ALA A 237 -10.93 13.10 -17.58
CA ALA A 237 -12.05 12.86 -18.50
C ALA A 237 -13.39 12.66 -17.76
N HIS A 238 -13.45 12.96 -16.45
CA HIS A 238 -14.67 12.92 -15.66
C HIS A 238 -15.51 14.15 -15.92
N SER A 239 -16.80 13.93 -16.17
CA SER A 239 -17.83 14.99 -16.27
C SER A 239 -17.52 16.18 -17.21
N LYS A 240 -16.65 16.03 -18.21
CA LYS A 240 -16.50 17.06 -19.23
C LYS A 240 -17.79 17.19 -20.05
N ASN A 241 -18.28 18.41 -20.22
CA ASN A 241 -19.53 18.74 -20.94
C ASN A 241 -20.82 18.21 -20.30
N ASN A 242 -20.94 18.28 -18.98
CA ASN A 242 -22.10 17.83 -18.21
C ASN A 242 -22.51 16.37 -18.45
N LYS A 243 -21.56 15.52 -18.79
CA LYS A 243 -21.74 14.06 -18.92
C LYS A 243 -20.75 13.35 -18.04
N ILE A 244 -21.24 12.41 -17.22
CA ILE A 244 -20.37 11.52 -16.47
C ILE A 244 -19.58 10.71 -17.49
N GLY A 245 -18.27 10.99 -17.58
CA GLY A 245 -17.39 10.33 -18.55
C GLY A 245 -16.69 9.12 -17.93
N CYS A 246 -15.59 9.37 -17.22
CA CYS A 246 -14.73 8.32 -16.67
C CYS A 246 -14.89 8.21 -15.16
N THR A 247 -15.17 7.01 -14.62
CA THR A 247 -15.30 6.72 -13.18
C THR A 247 -14.22 5.77 -12.65
N LYS A 248 -13.26 5.37 -13.49
CA LYS A 248 -12.31 4.28 -13.18
C LYS A 248 -11.58 4.44 -11.84
N CYS A 249 -11.16 5.65 -11.49
CA CYS A 249 -10.47 5.90 -10.22
C CYS A 249 -11.42 5.87 -9.01
N LEU A 250 -12.69 6.29 -9.21
CA LEU A 250 -13.75 6.19 -8.19
C LEU A 250 -14.07 4.73 -7.88
N ASP A 251 -14.20 3.91 -8.94
CA ASP A 251 -14.63 2.51 -8.84
C ASP A 251 -13.58 1.61 -8.17
N VAL A 252 -12.29 1.96 -8.24
CA VAL A 252 -11.19 1.16 -7.69
C VAL A 252 -10.64 1.67 -6.35
N CYS A 253 -11.10 2.81 -5.84
CA CYS A 253 -10.57 3.35 -4.59
C CYS A 253 -11.14 2.63 -3.36
N PRO A 254 -10.41 1.72 -2.71
CA PRO A 254 -10.96 0.96 -1.59
C PRO A 254 -11.18 1.82 -0.34
N ALA A 255 -10.37 2.87 -0.15
CA ALA A 255 -10.46 3.76 1.00
C ALA A 255 -11.55 4.83 0.85
N GLY A 256 -12.21 4.96 -0.33
CA GLY A 256 -13.16 6.03 -0.59
C GLY A 256 -12.56 7.45 -0.54
N ALA A 257 -11.25 7.55 -0.77
CA ALA A 257 -10.52 8.83 -0.77
C ALA A 257 -10.83 9.70 -2.00
N ILE A 258 -11.44 9.11 -3.03
CA ILE A 258 -11.73 9.79 -4.29
C ILE A 258 -13.24 10.01 -4.38
N GLN A 259 -13.63 11.27 -4.59
CA GLN A 259 -15.05 11.66 -4.66
C GLN A 259 -15.31 12.48 -5.93
N SER A 260 -16.52 12.34 -6.48
CA SER A 260 -16.98 13.19 -7.56
C SER A 260 -17.60 14.47 -6.97
N LEU A 261 -17.11 15.60 -7.41
CA LEU A 261 -17.67 16.93 -7.11
C LEU A 261 -18.40 17.52 -8.32
N GLY A 262 -19.12 16.68 -9.08
CA GLY A 262 -19.79 17.06 -10.31
C GLY A 262 -18.85 16.96 -11.52
N ASP A 263 -18.29 18.09 -11.94
CA ASP A 263 -17.44 18.15 -13.13
C ASP A 263 -15.95 17.84 -12.86
N ILE A 264 -15.57 17.63 -11.60
CA ILE A 264 -14.21 17.28 -11.19
C ILE A 264 -14.21 16.11 -10.22
N VAL A 265 -13.06 15.48 -10.12
CA VAL A 265 -12.75 14.49 -9.09
C VAL A 265 -11.90 15.16 -8.02
N SER A 266 -12.18 14.89 -6.77
CA SER A 266 -11.36 15.32 -5.63
C SER A 266 -10.71 14.11 -4.98
N VAL A 267 -9.48 14.27 -4.53
CA VAL A 267 -8.75 13.25 -3.76
C VAL A 267 -8.43 13.82 -2.38
N ASP A 268 -8.92 13.17 -1.34
CA ASP A 268 -8.62 13.55 0.04
C ASP A 268 -7.29 12.89 0.46
N PRO A 269 -6.21 13.66 0.68
CA PRO A 269 -4.91 13.10 1.06
C PRO A 269 -4.90 12.50 2.48
N GLY A 270 -5.75 12.98 3.38
CA GLY A 270 -5.88 12.45 4.73
C GLY A 270 -6.48 11.04 4.73
N ILE A 271 -7.41 10.76 3.80
CA ILE A 271 -8.04 9.44 3.63
C ILE A 271 -7.16 8.50 2.79
N CYS A 272 -6.42 9.05 1.82
CA CYS A 272 -5.65 8.25 0.86
C CYS A 272 -4.61 7.36 1.56
N GLY A 273 -4.69 6.04 1.38
CA GLY A 273 -3.73 5.06 1.91
C GLY A 273 -2.58 4.71 0.96
N GLY A 274 -2.42 5.41 -0.19
CA GLY A 274 -1.28 5.22 -1.09
C GLY A 274 -1.28 3.93 -1.90
N CYS A 275 -2.39 3.19 -1.97
CA CYS A 275 -2.45 1.89 -2.66
C CYS A 275 -2.15 1.93 -4.17
N GLY A 276 -2.26 3.09 -4.82
CA GLY A 276 -1.87 3.29 -6.22
C GLY A 276 -2.86 2.82 -7.27
N PHE A 277 -3.99 2.19 -6.90
CA PHE A 277 -4.98 1.64 -7.84
C PHE A 277 -5.49 2.68 -8.83
N CYS A 278 -5.79 3.88 -8.35
CA CYS A 278 -6.29 4.97 -9.19
C CYS A 278 -5.30 5.37 -10.30
N GLY A 279 -4.00 5.40 -9.99
CA GLY A 279 -2.95 5.71 -10.96
C GLY A 279 -2.77 4.63 -12.03
N SER A 280 -2.92 3.34 -11.67
CA SER A 280 -2.78 2.22 -12.60
C SER A 280 -3.91 2.13 -13.63
N VAL A 281 -5.14 2.57 -13.26
CA VAL A 281 -6.31 2.49 -14.14
C VAL A 281 -6.63 3.79 -14.89
N CYS A 282 -5.96 4.90 -14.57
CA CYS A 282 -6.24 6.20 -15.18
C CYS A 282 -5.79 6.27 -16.64
N PRO A 283 -6.70 6.37 -17.64
CA PRO A 283 -6.34 6.31 -19.03
C PRO A 283 -5.66 7.60 -19.53
N SER A 284 -5.93 8.72 -18.90
CA SER A 284 -5.37 10.02 -19.28
C SER A 284 -4.10 10.38 -18.50
N GLY A 285 -3.83 9.68 -17.37
CA GLY A 285 -2.77 10.06 -16.45
C GLY A 285 -3.09 11.30 -15.62
N ALA A 286 -4.38 11.65 -15.48
CA ALA A 286 -4.82 12.76 -14.63
C ALA A 286 -4.56 12.50 -13.16
N ILE A 287 -4.74 11.25 -12.69
CA ILE A 287 -4.32 10.79 -11.38
C ILE A 287 -3.02 10.02 -11.53
N GLN A 288 -2.01 10.42 -10.79
CA GLN A 288 -0.70 9.79 -10.76
C GLN A 288 -0.28 9.56 -9.32
N THR A 289 0.30 8.38 -9.05
CA THR A 289 0.97 8.14 -7.78
C THR A 289 2.33 8.83 -7.75
N ASP A 290 2.66 9.46 -6.63
CA ASP A 290 3.93 10.18 -6.42
C ASP A 290 4.72 9.64 -5.21
N TYR A 291 4.64 8.32 -4.96
CA TYR A 291 5.31 7.65 -3.84
C TYR A 291 5.87 6.26 -4.21
N PRO A 292 6.95 6.20 -4.99
CA PRO A 292 7.45 7.19 -5.91
C PRO A 292 6.61 7.28 -7.21
N SER A 293 6.87 8.33 -8.00
CA SER A 293 6.22 8.50 -9.31
C SER A 293 6.70 7.47 -10.34
N LEU A 294 5.90 7.26 -11.40
CA LEU A 294 6.19 6.25 -12.44
C LEU A 294 7.55 6.47 -13.11
N ASP A 295 7.90 7.70 -13.40
CA ASP A 295 9.18 8.05 -14.02
C ASP A 295 10.37 7.68 -13.12
N ILE A 296 10.26 7.91 -11.81
CA ILE A 296 11.29 7.51 -10.83
C ILE A 296 11.42 5.98 -10.79
N ILE A 297 10.30 5.24 -10.71
CA ILE A 297 10.30 3.78 -10.75
C ILE A 297 10.99 3.28 -12.01
N LEU A 298 10.57 3.76 -13.18
CA LEU A 298 11.10 3.29 -14.46
C LEU A 298 12.56 3.65 -14.68
N ASN A 299 13.00 4.83 -14.25
CA ASN A 299 14.41 5.20 -14.32
C ASN A 299 15.26 4.32 -13.39
N SER A 300 14.76 3.99 -12.18
CA SER A 300 15.40 3.02 -11.29
C SER A 300 15.49 1.63 -11.94
N LEU A 301 14.40 1.14 -12.53
CA LEU A 301 14.38 -0.15 -13.25
C LEU A 301 15.31 -0.17 -14.46
N SER A 302 15.42 0.96 -15.20
CA SER A 302 16.36 1.10 -16.32
C SER A 302 17.80 0.91 -15.88
N GLU A 303 18.17 1.56 -14.78
CA GLU A 303 19.52 1.47 -14.23
C GLU A 303 19.81 0.07 -13.67
N ILE A 304 18.88 -0.53 -12.93
CA ILE A 304 18.99 -1.91 -12.43
C ILE A 304 19.23 -2.88 -13.59
N SER A 305 18.45 -2.78 -14.67
CA SER A 305 18.60 -3.62 -15.84
C SER A 305 19.97 -3.41 -16.52
N ALA A 306 20.37 -2.16 -16.69
CA ALA A 306 21.65 -1.80 -17.31
C ALA A 306 22.85 -2.29 -16.49
N ASP A 307 22.84 -2.08 -15.18
CA ASP A 307 23.92 -2.52 -14.28
C ASP A 307 24.01 -4.05 -14.20
N PHE A 308 22.87 -4.73 -14.15
CA PHE A 308 22.82 -6.20 -14.19
C PHE A 308 23.47 -6.74 -15.48
N LEU A 309 23.11 -6.19 -16.64
CA LEU A 309 23.65 -6.60 -17.93
C LEU A 309 25.13 -6.24 -18.06
N LYS A 310 25.55 -5.05 -17.60
CA LYS A 310 26.95 -4.61 -17.60
C LYS A 310 27.84 -5.49 -16.73
N ALA A 311 27.32 -6.00 -15.62
CA ALA A 311 28.02 -6.93 -14.74
C ALA A 311 28.05 -8.38 -15.29
N GLY A 312 27.57 -8.63 -16.51
CA GLY A 312 27.60 -9.93 -17.19
C GLY A 312 26.34 -10.79 -16.98
N GLY A 313 25.30 -10.25 -16.37
CA GLY A 313 24.00 -10.93 -16.23
C GLY A 313 23.30 -11.13 -17.57
N LYS A 314 22.42 -12.12 -17.66
CA LYS A 314 21.62 -12.43 -18.84
C LYS A 314 20.16 -12.62 -18.49
N ASN A 315 19.27 -12.20 -19.40
CA ASN A 315 17.82 -12.36 -19.26
C ASN A 315 17.28 -11.90 -17.90
N PRO A 316 17.40 -10.61 -17.54
CA PRO A 316 16.91 -10.12 -16.27
C PRO A 316 15.40 -10.33 -16.16
N VAL A 317 14.98 -10.86 -15.02
CA VAL A 317 13.57 -11.07 -14.64
C VAL A 317 13.27 -10.15 -13.47
N LEU A 318 12.11 -9.50 -13.51
CA LEU A 318 11.67 -8.59 -12.46
C LEU A 318 10.65 -9.28 -11.57
N ILE A 319 10.81 -9.19 -10.26
CA ILE A 319 9.75 -9.45 -9.28
C ILE A 319 9.32 -8.11 -8.68
N LEU A 320 8.04 -7.77 -8.83
CA LEU A 320 7.40 -6.64 -8.18
C LEU A 320 6.67 -7.14 -6.94
N SER A 321 6.98 -6.58 -5.78
CA SER A 321 6.40 -6.97 -4.49
C SER A 321 6.21 -5.76 -3.58
N ASP A 322 5.32 -5.89 -2.58
CA ASP A 322 5.22 -4.91 -1.50
C ASP A 322 6.23 -5.21 -0.37
N GLY A 323 6.40 -4.24 0.53
CA GLY A 323 7.32 -4.33 1.66
C GLY A 323 6.87 -5.29 2.78
N ASN A 324 5.63 -5.78 2.75
CA ASN A 324 5.08 -6.68 3.77
C ASN A 324 5.11 -8.13 3.29
N TYR A 325 4.03 -8.58 2.65
CA TYR A 325 3.90 -9.95 2.14
C TYR A 325 5.04 -10.35 1.20
N GLY A 326 5.45 -9.46 0.29
CA GLY A 326 6.50 -9.76 -0.67
C GLY A 326 7.86 -10.00 -0.02
N ASN A 327 8.24 -9.19 0.96
CA ASN A 327 9.49 -9.39 1.69
C ASN A 327 9.45 -10.66 2.53
N GLU A 328 8.34 -10.92 3.25
CA GLU A 328 8.17 -12.14 4.04
C GLU A 328 8.26 -13.39 3.14
N MET A 329 7.62 -13.38 1.98
CA MET A 329 7.65 -14.50 1.03
C MET A 329 9.08 -14.73 0.50
N ILE A 330 9.79 -13.68 0.12
CA ILE A 330 11.18 -13.80 -0.36
C ILE A 330 12.10 -14.31 0.76
N ASP A 331 11.90 -13.85 1.98
CA ASP A 331 12.65 -14.31 3.14
C ASP A 331 12.43 -15.82 3.41
N LEU A 332 11.18 -16.27 3.37
CA LEU A 332 10.84 -17.69 3.54
C LEU A 332 11.49 -18.57 2.45
N ILE A 333 11.34 -18.19 1.18
CA ILE A 333 11.96 -18.89 0.04
C ILE A 333 13.49 -18.92 0.19
N SER A 334 14.11 -17.84 0.64
CA SER A 334 15.56 -17.75 0.77
C SER A 334 16.11 -18.53 1.96
N ARG A 335 15.37 -18.57 3.08
CA ARG A 335 15.78 -19.24 4.33
C ARG A 335 15.52 -20.74 4.31
N HIS A 336 14.42 -21.16 3.70
CA HIS A 336 13.93 -22.55 3.79
C HIS A 336 13.90 -23.26 2.45
N GLY A 337 14.00 -22.54 1.33
CA GLY A 337 14.00 -23.07 -0.03
C GLY A 337 15.35 -22.89 -0.76
N ASN A 338 15.25 -22.75 -2.08
CA ASN A 338 16.40 -22.56 -2.98
C ASN A 338 16.79 -21.09 -3.18
N GLY A 339 16.01 -20.15 -2.63
CA GLY A 339 16.17 -18.72 -2.86
C GLY A 339 15.83 -18.27 -4.27
N LEU A 340 15.98 -16.98 -4.56
CA LEU A 340 15.67 -16.45 -5.89
C LEU A 340 16.73 -16.84 -6.94
N PRO A 341 16.33 -17.24 -8.17
CA PRO A 341 17.26 -17.44 -9.29
C PRO A 341 18.18 -16.24 -9.50
N ALA A 342 19.39 -16.49 -10.00
CA ALA A 342 20.44 -15.45 -10.13
C ALA A 342 20.03 -14.27 -11.04
N ASN A 343 19.13 -14.49 -11.98
CA ASN A 343 18.63 -13.47 -12.90
C ASN A 343 17.30 -12.83 -12.47
N VAL A 344 16.72 -13.28 -11.36
CA VAL A 344 15.47 -12.72 -10.82
C VAL A 344 15.80 -11.63 -9.83
N ILE A 345 15.39 -10.40 -10.15
CA ILE A 345 15.73 -9.18 -9.43
C ILE A 345 14.47 -8.69 -8.73
N PRO A 346 14.42 -8.70 -7.40
CA PRO A 346 13.31 -8.14 -6.66
C PRO A 346 13.34 -6.60 -6.68
N TYR A 347 12.16 -6.01 -6.81
CA TYR A 347 11.94 -4.58 -6.70
C TYR A 347 10.76 -4.33 -5.77
N GLU A 348 11.06 -3.79 -4.61
CA GLU A 348 10.06 -3.44 -3.61
C GLU A 348 9.32 -2.16 -4.00
N MET A 349 8.01 -2.20 -3.90
CA MET A 349 7.10 -1.08 -4.12
C MET A 349 6.33 -0.79 -2.83
N HIS A 350 5.93 0.45 -2.63
CA HIS A 350 5.00 0.78 -1.54
C HIS A 350 3.69 -0.03 -1.63
N SER A 351 3.21 -0.22 -2.85
CA SER A 351 2.07 -1.11 -3.13
C SER A 351 2.14 -1.64 -4.57
N VAL A 352 1.89 -2.94 -4.74
CA VAL A 352 1.74 -3.56 -6.07
C VAL A 352 0.51 -3.07 -6.82
N GLY A 353 -0.41 -2.39 -6.14
CA GLY A 353 -1.57 -1.75 -6.75
C GLY A 353 -1.23 -0.64 -7.76
N ARG A 354 -0.01 -0.10 -7.72
CA ARG A 354 0.48 0.84 -8.74
C ARG A 354 0.83 0.14 -10.05
N VAL A 355 0.90 -1.16 -10.09
CA VAL A 355 1.28 -1.92 -11.30
C VAL A 355 0.19 -1.80 -12.36
N GLY A 356 0.41 -0.91 -13.33
CA GLY A 356 -0.42 -0.75 -14.51
C GLY A 356 0.29 -1.25 -15.76
N HIS A 357 -0.46 -1.36 -16.86
CA HIS A 357 0.08 -1.74 -18.17
C HIS A 357 1.20 -0.80 -18.65
N ASP A 358 1.19 0.45 -18.21
CA ASP A 358 2.21 1.47 -18.49
C ASP A 358 3.58 1.07 -17.91
N LEU A 359 3.61 0.63 -16.64
CA LEU A 359 4.82 0.14 -15.98
C LEU A 359 5.28 -1.18 -16.62
N LEU A 360 4.36 -2.12 -16.83
CA LEU A 360 4.68 -3.46 -17.33
C LEU A 360 5.31 -3.43 -18.74
N VAL A 361 4.68 -2.72 -19.69
CA VAL A 361 5.21 -2.57 -21.04
C VAL A 361 6.55 -1.84 -21.04
N SER A 362 6.67 -0.78 -20.23
CA SER A 362 7.90 -0.01 -20.10
C SER A 362 9.04 -0.83 -19.51
N ALA A 363 8.80 -1.65 -18.50
CA ALA A 363 9.82 -2.52 -17.91
C ALA A 363 10.38 -3.55 -18.93
N ILE A 364 9.51 -4.11 -19.79
CA ILE A 364 9.97 -4.95 -20.92
C ILE A 364 10.81 -4.14 -21.92
N ALA A 365 10.41 -2.91 -22.21
CA ALA A 365 11.20 -2.03 -23.09
C ALA A 365 12.58 -1.72 -22.48
N LEU A 366 12.68 -1.58 -21.18
CA LEU A 366 13.93 -1.34 -20.46
C LEU A 366 14.85 -2.57 -20.35
N GLY A 367 14.41 -3.74 -20.83
CA GLY A 367 15.27 -4.91 -20.99
C GLY A 367 14.90 -6.13 -20.16
N PHE A 368 13.94 -6.04 -19.24
CA PHE A 368 13.45 -7.21 -18.53
C PHE A 368 12.80 -8.21 -19.49
N LYS A 369 13.01 -9.49 -19.24
CA LYS A 369 12.54 -10.57 -20.13
C LYS A 369 11.32 -11.29 -19.60
N LYS A 370 11.02 -11.09 -18.32
CA LYS A 370 9.86 -11.62 -17.62
C LYS A 370 9.56 -10.76 -16.41
N ILE A 371 8.31 -10.69 -16.03
CA ILE A 371 7.86 -9.96 -14.83
C ILE A 371 6.95 -10.88 -14.02
N PHE A 372 7.25 -11.03 -12.75
CA PHE A 372 6.37 -11.60 -11.74
C PHE A 372 5.81 -10.49 -10.85
N ILE A 373 4.55 -10.59 -10.49
CA ILE A 373 3.87 -9.70 -9.55
C ILE A 373 3.45 -10.57 -8.38
N LEU A 374 4.10 -10.39 -7.21
CA LEU A 374 3.70 -11.08 -5.99
C LEU A 374 2.53 -10.34 -5.35
N LEU A 375 1.42 -11.02 -5.19
CA LEU A 375 0.20 -10.47 -4.63
C LEU A 375 -0.20 -11.24 -3.38
N ASN A 376 -0.53 -10.50 -2.30
CA ASN A 376 -1.03 -11.11 -1.08
C ASN A 376 -2.43 -11.74 -1.34
N PRO A 377 -2.59 -13.06 -1.21
CA PRO A 377 -3.86 -13.72 -1.47
C PRO A 377 -5.01 -13.26 -0.56
N LYS A 378 -4.70 -12.80 0.66
CA LYS A 378 -5.72 -12.28 1.59
C LYS A 378 -6.45 -11.06 1.06
N ASN A 379 -5.80 -10.29 0.18
CA ASN A 379 -6.32 -9.03 -0.37
C ASN A 379 -6.57 -9.15 -1.89
N SER A 380 -6.56 -10.35 -2.46
CA SER A 380 -6.64 -10.57 -3.92
C SER A 380 -7.89 -9.96 -4.56
N GLU A 381 -9.03 -9.94 -3.85
CA GLU A 381 -10.28 -9.35 -4.34
C GLU A 381 -10.15 -7.86 -4.66
N GLU A 382 -9.39 -7.12 -3.87
CA GLU A 382 -9.16 -5.70 -4.12
C GLU A 382 -8.39 -5.44 -5.41
N TYR A 383 -7.56 -6.39 -5.82
CA TYR A 383 -6.72 -6.32 -7.02
C TYR A 383 -7.42 -6.86 -8.27
N SER A 384 -8.75 -6.97 -8.28
CA SER A 384 -9.56 -7.49 -9.40
C SER A 384 -9.32 -6.76 -10.74
N PHE A 385 -8.79 -5.55 -10.71
CA PHE A 385 -8.39 -4.78 -11.90
C PHE A 385 -7.04 -5.24 -12.49
N LEU A 386 -6.14 -5.84 -11.69
CA LEU A 386 -4.76 -6.16 -12.09
C LEU A 386 -4.68 -7.19 -13.24
N PRO A 387 -5.47 -8.27 -13.28
CA PRO A 387 -5.48 -9.18 -14.43
C PRO A 387 -5.78 -8.46 -15.75
N LYS A 388 -6.69 -7.47 -15.75
CA LYS A 388 -7.00 -6.67 -16.94
C LYS A 388 -5.82 -5.77 -17.37
N GLN A 389 -5.03 -5.27 -16.41
CA GLN A 389 -3.81 -4.51 -16.71
C GLN A 389 -2.74 -5.42 -17.32
N VAL A 390 -2.58 -6.64 -16.82
CA VAL A 390 -1.66 -7.65 -17.36
C VAL A 390 -2.09 -8.08 -18.77
N GLU A 391 -3.39 -8.34 -18.98
CA GLU A 391 -3.94 -8.68 -20.30
C GLU A 391 -3.67 -7.56 -21.32
N LEU A 392 -3.92 -6.31 -20.95
CA LEU A 392 -3.68 -5.17 -21.82
C LEU A 392 -2.18 -5.03 -22.14
N ALA A 393 -1.30 -5.18 -21.15
CA ALA A 393 0.15 -5.15 -21.36
C ALA A 393 0.62 -6.26 -22.30
N ASN A 394 0.19 -7.51 -22.09
CA ASN A 394 0.52 -8.65 -22.96
C ASN A 394 -0.02 -8.44 -24.40
N THR A 395 -1.21 -7.87 -24.55
CA THR A 395 -1.78 -7.55 -25.87
C THR A 395 -0.96 -6.50 -26.60
N LEU A 396 -0.55 -5.44 -25.92
CA LEU A 396 0.30 -4.40 -26.49
C LEU A 396 1.67 -4.97 -26.90
N LEU A 397 2.29 -5.78 -26.05
CA LEU A 397 3.59 -6.42 -26.32
C LEU A 397 3.51 -7.39 -27.49
N SER A 398 2.46 -8.22 -27.56
CA SER A 398 2.24 -9.16 -28.67
C SER A 398 2.08 -8.42 -30.01
N GLY A 399 1.31 -7.33 -30.00
CA GLY A 399 1.10 -6.51 -31.19
C GLY A 399 2.36 -5.86 -31.71
N VAL A 400 3.24 -5.41 -30.79
CA VAL A 400 4.50 -4.76 -31.15
C VAL A 400 5.55 -5.74 -31.68
N ALA A 401 5.62 -6.95 -31.15
CA ALA A 401 6.70 -7.90 -31.45
C ALA A 401 6.28 -9.08 -32.30
N LYS A 402 5.01 -9.21 -32.66
CA LYS A 402 4.43 -10.37 -33.35
C LYS A 402 4.75 -11.72 -32.67
N ASN A 403 4.83 -11.69 -31.35
CA ASN A 403 5.22 -12.84 -30.56
C ASN A 403 4.20 -13.03 -29.40
N ASN A 404 3.58 -14.19 -29.33
CA ASN A 404 2.51 -14.51 -28.37
C ASN A 404 3.05 -15.07 -27.03
N SER A 405 4.28 -14.83 -26.65
CA SER A 405 4.80 -15.31 -25.36
C SER A 405 4.30 -14.41 -24.23
N ASN A 406 3.48 -14.95 -23.34
CA ASN A 406 3.20 -14.31 -22.06
C ASN A 406 4.51 -14.16 -21.29
N SER A 407 4.78 -12.95 -20.86
CA SER A 407 6.00 -12.63 -20.09
C SER A 407 5.70 -11.96 -18.76
N ILE A 408 4.43 -11.82 -18.41
CA ILE A 408 3.96 -11.16 -17.21
C ILE A 408 3.01 -12.10 -16.47
N PHE A 409 3.31 -12.38 -15.20
CA PHE A 409 2.61 -13.36 -14.38
C PHE A 409 2.26 -12.78 -13.03
N ILE A 410 1.06 -13.06 -12.54
CA ILE A 410 0.62 -12.79 -11.18
C ILE A 410 0.81 -14.06 -10.38
N ILE A 411 1.39 -13.96 -9.20
CA ILE A 411 1.56 -15.04 -8.22
C ILE A 411 0.84 -14.60 -6.95
N ASP A 412 -0.20 -15.33 -6.56
CA ASP A 412 -1.07 -15.06 -5.43
C ASP A 412 -1.25 -16.33 -4.57
N ASP A 413 -0.16 -16.86 -4.05
CA ASP A 413 -0.15 -18.05 -3.22
C ASP A 413 0.58 -17.79 -1.89
N ASN A 414 0.07 -18.32 -0.78
CA ASN A 414 0.69 -18.21 0.55
C ASN A 414 1.75 -19.30 0.82
N ASP A 415 1.87 -20.29 -0.05
CA ASP A 415 2.81 -21.38 0.08
C ASP A 415 4.16 -21.02 -0.55
N PRO A 416 5.23 -20.82 0.23
CA PRO A 416 6.54 -20.45 -0.30
C PRO A 416 7.12 -21.48 -1.30
N GLU A 417 6.83 -22.77 -1.11
CA GLU A 417 7.31 -23.82 -2.01
C GLU A 417 6.65 -23.68 -3.40
N LYS A 418 5.35 -23.40 -3.45
CA LYS A 418 4.64 -23.18 -4.72
C LYS A 418 5.09 -21.90 -5.40
N VAL A 419 5.25 -20.81 -4.64
CA VAL A 419 5.77 -19.54 -5.19
C VAL A 419 7.16 -19.73 -5.76
N GLU A 420 8.05 -20.42 -5.05
CA GLU A 420 9.38 -20.76 -5.53
C GLU A 420 9.34 -21.58 -6.82
N LEU A 421 8.51 -22.63 -6.85
CA LEU A 421 8.32 -23.51 -8.01
C LEU A 421 7.88 -22.70 -9.24
N LEU A 422 6.88 -21.82 -9.08
CA LEU A 422 6.42 -20.95 -10.15
C LEU A 422 7.54 -20.03 -10.68
N ILE A 423 8.37 -19.48 -9.81
CA ILE A 423 9.49 -18.61 -10.19
C ILE A 423 10.54 -19.39 -10.99
N TYR A 424 10.84 -20.64 -10.60
CA TYR A 424 11.86 -21.47 -11.25
C TYR A 424 11.36 -22.14 -12.52
N GLU A 425 10.12 -22.66 -12.52
CA GLU A 425 9.60 -23.52 -13.60
C GLU A 425 8.83 -22.75 -14.67
N THR A 426 8.39 -21.51 -14.41
CA THR A 426 7.73 -20.74 -15.45
C THR A 426 8.67 -20.53 -16.62
N GLU A 427 8.45 -21.28 -17.69
CA GLU A 427 9.26 -21.24 -18.89
C GLU A 427 9.03 -19.98 -19.73
N GLY A 428 9.96 -19.72 -20.61
CA GLY A 428 9.87 -18.67 -21.63
C GLY A 428 10.33 -17.30 -21.16
N TYR A 429 11.23 -16.75 -21.92
CA TYR A 429 11.58 -15.33 -21.88
C TYR A 429 11.04 -14.67 -23.13
N THR A 430 10.56 -13.43 -22.99
CA THR A 430 10.19 -12.69 -24.18
C THR A 430 11.36 -12.55 -25.13
N LYS A 431 11.12 -12.79 -26.42
CA LYS A 431 12.11 -12.57 -27.50
C LYS A 431 12.14 -11.12 -27.97
N ILE A 432 11.33 -10.25 -27.35
CA ILE A 432 11.26 -8.83 -27.66
C ILE A 432 12.64 -8.20 -27.47
N LYS A 433 13.13 -7.52 -28.49
CA LYS A 433 14.33 -6.71 -28.41
C LYS A 433 14.03 -5.47 -27.59
N SER A 434 14.80 -5.23 -26.55
CA SER A 434 14.67 -4.06 -25.68
C SER A 434 14.93 -2.76 -26.46
N ALA A 435 14.35 -1.69 -25.97
CA ALA A 435 14.54 -0.34 -26.47
C ALA A 435 14.56 0.62 -25.27
N PRO A 436 15.64 0.63 -24.47
CA PRO A 436 15.74 1.48 -23.30
C PRO A 436 15.50 2.95 -23.65
N PHE A 437 14.81 3.65 -22.78
CA PHE A 437 14.47 5.06 -22.91
C PHE A 437 14.49 5.74 -21.55
N ILE A 438 14.55 7.06 -21.51
CA ILE A 438 14.41 7.85 -20.29
C ILE A 438 12.93 8.12 -20.08
N ALA A 439 12.39 7.66 -18.96
CA ALA A 439 11.00 7.90 -18.60
C ALA A 439 10.84 9.35 -18.10
N LEU A 440 10.10 10.16 -18.84
CA LEU A 440 9.82 11.56 -18.52
C LEU A 440 8.36 11.91 -18.85
N GLY A 441 7.72 12.65 -17.96
CA GLY A 441 6.38 13.20 -18.17
C GLY A 441 5.25 12.26 -17.73
N ALA A 442 4.07 12.48 -18.30
CA ALA A 442 2.86 11.75 -17.91
C ALA A 442 2.89 10.27 -18.34
N PRO A 443 2.22 9.35 -17.59
CA PRO A 443 2.22 7.91 -17.85
C PRO A 443 1.89 7.52 -19.30
N ARG A 444 0.93 8.21 -19.92
CA ARG A 444 0.56 7.96 -21.32
C ARG A 444 1.69 8.29 -22.30
N GLY A 445 2.46 9.34 -22.03
CA GLY A 445 3.64 9.71 -22.82
C GLY A 445 4.75 8.69 -22.70
N ILE A 446 5.00 8.24 -21.47
CA ILE A 446 5.98 7.20 -21.13
C ILE A 446 5.64 5.89 -21.86
N LEU A 447 4.40 5.42 -21.74
CA LEU A 447 3.93 4.22 -22.43
C LEU A 447 4.10 4.33 -23.95
N ARG A 448 3.72 5.46 -24.53
CA ARG A 448 3.88 5.71 -25.98
C ARG A 448 5.35 5.65 -26.39
N ALA A 449 6.26 6.25 -25.63
CA ALA A 449 7.70 6.19 -25.89
C ALA A 449 8.22 4.75 -25.86
N GLY A 450 7.82 3.97 -24.86
CA GLY A 450 8.16 2.54 -24.73
C GLY A 450 7.67 1.72 -25.94
N ILE A 451 6.39 1.87 -26.30
CA ILE A 451 5.79 1.16 -27.45
C ILE A 451 6.49 1.54 -28.77
N GLN A 452 6.75 2.83 -29.00
CA GLN A 452 7.43 3.30 -30.20
C GLN A 452 8.86 2.76 -30.30
N GLY A 453 9.59 2.77 -29.17
CA GLY A 453 10.93 2.20 -29.10
C GLY A 453 10.92 0.71 -29.43
N LEU A 454 10.04 -0.07 -28.77
CA LEU A 454 9.88 -1.50 -29.04
C LEU A 454 9.50 -1.79 -30.49
N SER A 455 8.57 -1.04 -31.08
CA SER A 455 8.15 -1.20 -32.46
C SER A 455 9.31 -1.01 -33.43
N LYS A 456 10.13 0.03 -33.23
CA LYS A 456 11.34 0.27 -34.03
C LYS A 456 12.36 -0.86 -33.89
N SER A 457 12.69 -1.26 -32.66
CA SER A 457 13.69 -2.30 -32.37
C SER A 457 13.30 -3.67 -32.90
N ASN A 458 12.01 -3.97 -33.00
CA ASN A 458 11.49 -5.24 -33.48
C ASN A 458 11.01 -5.19 -34.97
N ASN A 459 11.34 -4.14 -35.70
CA ASN A 459 11.02 -3.96 -37.11
C ASN A 459 9.51 -4.11 -37.44
N ASN A 460 8.65 -3.76 -36.48
CA ASN A 460 7.22 -3.84 -36.65
C ASN A 460 6.63 -2.45 -36.90
N LYS A 461 6.62 -2.01 -38.11
CA LYS A 461 6.03 -0.74 -38.55
C LYS A 461 4.59 -1.01 -38.98
N ASN A 462 3.61 -0.30 -38.40
CA ASN A 462 2.21 -0.25 -38.85
C ASN A 462 1.33 -1.49 -38.62
N SER A 463 1.43 -2.21 -37.51
CA SER A 463 0.41 -3.20 -37.15
C SER A 463 -0.68 -2.53 -36.29
N LEU A 464 -1.93 -2.69 -36.70
CA LEU A 464 -3.09 -2.38 -35.86
C LEU A 464 -3.16 -3.42 -34.74
N ILE A 465 -3.29 -2.97 -33.51
CA ILE A 465 -3.42 -3.83 -32.34
C ILE A 465 -4.90 -3.82 -31.92
N LYS A 466 -5.53 -4.99 -31.95
CA LYS A 466 -6.87 -5.15 -31.39
C LYS A 466 -6.77 -5.20 -29.87
N LEU A 467 -7.25 -4.16 -29.21
CA LEU A 467 -7.22 -4.04 -27.76
C LEU A 467 -8.34 -4.89 -27.11
N PRO A 468 -8.14 -5.36 -25.88
CA PRO A 468 -9.17 -6.06 -25.10
C PRO A 468 -10.42 -5.20 -24.92
N GLU A 469 -11.55 -5.85 -24.69
CA GLU A 469 -12.80 -5.15 -24.38
C GLU A 469 -12.65 -4.39 -23.05
N GLY A 470 -13.21 -3.17 -22.99
CA GLY A 470 -13.05 -2.28 -21.83
C GLY A 470 -11.70 -1.60 -21.73
N SER A 471 -10.84 -1.73 -22.74
CA SER A 471 -9.58 -0.99 -22.81
C SER A 471 -9.79 0.52 -22.60
N PRO A 472 -8.88 1.20 -21.85
CA PRO A 472 -9.01 2.63 -21.61
C PRO A 472 -8.78 3.50 -22.86
N TYR A 473 -8.28 2.93 -23.94
CA TYR A 473 -7.89 3.68 -25.16
C TYR A 473 -8.97 3.71 -26.24
N GLY A 474 -10.14 3.13 -25.99
CA GLY A 474 -11.24 3.07 -26.94
C GLY A 474 -10.96 2.11 -28.11
N LYS A 475 -11.87 2.09 -29.11
CA LYS A 475 -11.63 1.41 -30.38
C LYS A 475 -10.72 2.33 -31.21
N VAL A 476 -9.48 1.94 -31.38
CA VAL A 476 -8.55 2.57 -32.32
C VAL A 476 -8.53 1.76 -33.61
#